data_4fc53fa90ae3e9176bf04cb0876db294
#
_entry.id   4fc53fa90ae3e9176bf04cb0876db294
#
_cell.length_a   1.000
_cell.length_b   1.000
_cell.length_c   1.000
_cell.angle_alpha   90.00
_cell.angle_beta   90.00
_cell.angle_gamma   90.00
#
_symmetry.space_group_name_H-M   'P 1'
#
loop_
_entity.id
_entity.type
_entity.pdbx_description
1 polymer ?
#
loop_
_entity_poly.entity_id
_entity_poly.type
_entity_poly.pdbx_seq_one_letter_code
_entity_poly.pdbx_strand_id
1 'polypeptide(L)'
;MISLAGIHGFLCSAWLVEAWGRKATLALNLLAGAASCYFYGSATDQTQLIIAGLCMQFFLFGMWSALYAYTPELYPTRIRATGTGFASAIGRVGSLIGPYVIGIILPTAGQGGVFALGAGAFTLAALAVLILGEETKGRTLESISH
;
A
#
# COMPACT_ATOMS: atom_id res chain seq x y z
N MET A 1 16.53 12.51 4.80
CA MET A 1 16.98 11.19 5.31
C MET A 1 15.87 10.15 5.25
N ILE A 2 14.65 10.45 5.70
CA ILE A 2 13.51 9.49 5.68
C ILE A 2 13.19 9.00 4.26
N SER A 3 13.30 9.87 3.24
CA SER A 3 13.04 9.49 1.84
C SER A 3 14.00 8.44 1.28
N LEU A 4 15.22 8.34 1.82
CA LEU A 4 16.19 7.31 1.40
C LEU A 4 15.74 5.89 1.78
N ALA A 5 15.06 5.75 2.92
CA ALA A 5 14.47 4.47 3.33
C ALA A 5 13.42 3.99 2.32
N GLY A 6 12.68 4.91 1.70
CA GLY A 6 11.70 4.60 0.66
C GLY A 6 12.33 3.97 -0.58
N ILE A 7 13.50 4.46 -1.02
CA ILE A 7 14.21 3.90 -2.18
C ILE A 7 14.60 2.45 -1.92
N HIS A 8 15.14 2.16 -0.73
CA HIS A 8 15.47 0.79 -0.34
C HIS A 8 14.22 -0.09 -0.24
N GLY A 9 13.12 0.43 0.30
CA GLY A 9 11.83 -0.26 0.35
C GLY A 9 11.29 -0.61 -1.04
N PHE A 10 11.41 0.33 -1.98
CA PHE A 10 10.99 0.12 -3.37
C PHE A 10 11.81 -1.00 -4.05
N LEU A 11 13.14 -0.97 -3.91
CA LEU A 11 14.04 -1.97 -4.50
C LEU A 11 13.86 -3.35 -3.85
N CYS A 12 13.76 -3.41 -2.53
CA CYS A 12 13.50 -4.67 -1.82
C CYS A 12 12.16 -5.28 -2.25
N SER A 13 11.12 -4.47 -2.37
CA SER A 13 9.81 -4.94 -2.78
C SER A 13 9.81 -5.38 -4.24
N ALA A 14 10.52 -4.70 -5.13
CA ALA A 14 10.66 -5.11 -6.52
C ALA A 14 11.29 -6.52 -6.62
N TRP A 15 12.30 -6.79 -5.80
CA TRP A 15 12.90 -8.12 -5.72
C TRP A 15 11.93 -9.16 -5.11
N LEU A 16 11.23 -8.79 -4.03
CA LEU A 16 10.26 -9.68 -3.37
C LEU A 16 9.08 -10.05 -4.27
N VAL A 17 8.63 -9.12 -5.12
CA VAL A 17 7.57 -9.35 -6.11
C VAL A 17 7.93 -10.50 -7.05
N GLU A 18 9.20 -10.61 -7.44
CA GLU A 18 9.67 -11.72 -8.28
C GLU A 18 9.91 -13.01 -7.48
N ALA A 19 10.42 -12.89 -6.25
CA ALA A 19 10.77 -14.03 -5.40
C ALA A 19 9.53 -14.71 -4.78
N TRP A 20 8.64 -13.93 -4.18
CA TRP A 20 7.47 -14.43 -3.42
C TRP A 20 6.15 -14.32 -4.14
N GLY A 21 6.09 -13.51 -5.20
CA GLY A 21 4.87 -13.24 -5.95
C GLY A 21 4.26 -11.87 -5.64
N ARG A 22 3.38 -11.44 -6.53
CA ARG A 22 2.79 -10.08 -6.49
C ARG A 22 1.82 -9.92 -5.35
N LYS A 23 0.92 -10.89 -5.18
CA LYS A 23 -0.12 -10.89 -4.13
C LYS A 23 0.48 -10.92 -2.74
N ALA A 24 1.42 -11.83 -2.48
CA ALA A 24 2.04 -11.99 -1.17
C ALA A 24 2.85 -10.75 -0.77
N THR A 25 3.64 -10.19 -1.70
CA THR A 25 4.45 -9.00 -1.46
C THR A 25 3.58 -7.76 -1.20
N LEU A 26 2.50 -7.57 -1.97
CA LEU A 26 1.57 -6.47 -1.77
C LEU A 26 0.88 -6.56 -0.40
N ALA A 27 0.35 -7.73 -0.06
CA ALA A 27 -0.30 -7.96 1.24
C ALA A 27 0.67 -7.74 2.41
N LEU A 28 1.90 -8.21 2.31
CA LEU A 28 2.95 -8.02 3.32
C LEU A 28 3.26 -6.53 3.52
N ASN A 29 3.49 -5.78 2.43
CA ASN A 29 3.76 -4.35 2.52
C ASN A 29 2.58 -3.56 3.10
N LEU A 30 1.34 -3.93 2.75
CA LEU A 30 0.13 -3.31 3.31
C LEU A 30 0.00 -3.57 4.81
N LEU A 31 0.19 -4.81 5.27
CA LEU A 31 0.10 -5.16 6.69
C LEU A 31 1.24 -4.54 7.51
N ALA A 32 2.46 -4.58 7.00
CA ALA A 32 3.60 -3.94 7.64
C ALA A 32 3.47 -2.42 7.65
N GLY A 33 2.93 -1.84 6.58
CA GLY A 33 2.57 -0.41 6.51
C GLY A 33 1.49 -0.04 7.53
N ALA A 34 0.46 -0.86 7.71
CA ALA A 34 -0.57 -0.68 8.73
C ALA A 34 0.01 -0.68 10.15
N ALA A 35 0.87 -1.65 10.46
CA ALA A 35 1.56 -1.72 11.75
C ALA A 35 2.45 -0.49 11.98
N SER A 36 3.22 -0.07 10.96
CA SER A 36 4.08 1.11 11.04
C SER A 36 3.28 2.41 11.24
N CYS A 37 2.12 2.54 10.58
CA CYS A 37 1.19 3.66 10.79
C CYS A 37 0.67 3.70 12.23
N TYR A 38 0.29 2.56 12.78
CA TYR A 38 -0.19 2.48 14.16
C TYR A 38 0.90 2.86 15.15
N PHE A 39 2.13 2.34 14.99
CA PHE A 39 3.27 2.70 15.82
C PHE A 39 3.63 4.18 15.70
N TYR A 40 3.58 4.75 14.51
CA TYR A 40 3.82 6.18 14.32
C TYR A 40 2.79 7.04 15.05
N GLY A 41 1.51 6.66 15.01
CA GLY A 41 0.44 7.37 15.71
C GLY A 41 0.51 7.26 17.24
N SER A 42 1.11 6.20 17.78
CA SER A 42 1.28 5.96 19.21
C SER A 42 2.64 6.40 19.77
N ALA A 43 3.56 6.86 18.91
CA ALA A 43 4.89 7.26 19.31
C ALA A 43 4.86 8.53 20.19
N THR A 44 5.54 8.47 21.34
CA THR A 44 5.64 9.57 22.29
C THR A 44 7.00 10.25 22.29
N ASP A 45 8.04 9.51 21.87
CA ASP A 45 9.42 9.99 21.83
C ASP A 45 9.87 10.31 20.39
N GLN A 46 10.76 11.29 20.25
CA GLN A 46 11.33 11.67 18.96
C GLN A 46 12.04 10.51 18.26
N THR A 47 12.72 9.66 19.01
CA THR A 47 13.41 8.48 18.45
C THR A 47 12.40 7.46 17.90
N GLN A 48 11.30 7.21 18.61
CA GLN A 48 10.23 6.34 18.17
C GLN A 48 9.56 6.88 16.88
N LEU A 49 9.33 8.18 16.81
CA LEU A 49 8.79 8.85 15.62
C LEU A 49 9.70 8.67 14.41
N ILE A 50 11.02 8.81 14.59
CA ILE A 50 11.98 8.65 13.48
C ILE A 50 11.99 7.19 13.00
N ILE A 51 12.07 6.23 13.90
CA ILE A 51 12.11 4.79 13.57
C ILE A 51 10.80 4.38 12.90
N ALA A 52 9.65 4.72 13.47
CA ALA A 52 8.35 4.41 12.91
C ALA A 52 8.14 5.08 11.54
N GLY A 53 8.60 6.32 11.36
CA GLY A 53 8.57 7.04 10.10
C GLY A 53 9.44 6.41 9.02
N LEU A 54 10.64 5.93 9.37
CA LEU A 54 11.50 5.18 8.45
C LEU A 54 10.86 3.86 8.01
N CYS A 55 10.30 3.10 8.95
CA CYS A 55 9.59 1.86 8.65
C CYS A 55 8.36 2.12 7.76
N MET A 56 7.55 3.12 8.12
CA MET A 56 6.38 3.50 7.35
C MET A 56 6.74 3.88 5.91
N GLN A 57 7.79 4.69 5.73
CA GLN A 57 8.25 5.10 4.41
C GLN A 57 8.76 3.91 3.59
N PHE A 58 9.51 3.00 4.23
CA PHE A 58 10.01 1.78 3.60
C PHE A 58 8.85 0.93 3.03
N PHE A 59 7.85 0.63 3.85
CA PHE A 59 6.73 -0.22 3.44
C PHE A 59 5.76 0.47 2.47
N LEU A 60 5.54 1.78 2.60
CA LEU A 60 4.71 2.53 1.66
C LEU A 60 5.31 2.56 0.26
N PHE A 61 6.61 2.81 0.12
CA PHE A 61 7.27 2.77 -1.18
C PHE A 61 7.35 1.34 -1.73
N GLY A 62 7.55 0.35 -0.86
CA GLY A 62 7.45 -1.05 -1.23
C GLY A 62 6.07 -1.45 -1.74
N MET A 63 5.01 -0.96 -1.11
CA MET A 63 3.63 -1.14 -1.55
C MET A 63 3.40 -0.55 -2.94
N TRP A 64 3.91 0.65 -3.23
CA TRP A 64 3.77 1.26 -4.56
C TRP A 64 4.44 0.42 -5.64
N SER A 65 5.65 -0.12 -5.38
CA SER A 65 6.34 -1.02 -6.30
C SER A 65 5.49 -2.24 -6.62
N ALA A 66 4.96 -2.92 -5.59
CA ALA A 66 4.13 -4.10 -5.76
C ALA A 66 2.79 -3.78 -6.46
N LEU A 67 2.17 -2.63 -6.14
CA LEU A 67 0.91 -2.20 -6.73
C LEU A 67 1.03 -1.90 -8.22
N TYR A 68 2.09 -1.21 -8.64
CA TYR A 68 2.35 -0.92 -10.04
C TYR A 68 2.64 -2.17 -10.87
N ALA A 69 3.26 -3.18 -10.27
CA ALA A 69 3.45 -4.47 -10.91
C ALA A 69 2.14 -5.28 -11.00
N TYR A 70 1.38 -5.33 -9.91
CA TYR A 70 0.21 -6.18 -9.77
C TYR A 70 -1.02 -5.68 -10.53
N THR A 71 -1.30 -4.37 -10.46
CA THR A 71 -2.54 -3.81 -11.05
C THR A 71 -2.68 -4.09 -12.55
N PRO A 72 -1.66 -3.87 -13.40
CA PRO A 72 -1.77 -4.18 -14.83
C PRO A 72 -1.93 -5.68 -15.12
N GLU A 73 -1.39 -6.55 -14.26
CA GLU A 73 -1.44 -8.00 -14.44
C GLU A 73 -2.83 -8.60 -14.17
N LEU A 74 -3.68 -7.90 -13.39
CA LEU A 74 -5.05 -8.32 -13.11
C LEU A 74 -6.01 -8.17 -14.31
N TYR A 75 -5.64 -7.36 -15.31
CA TYR A 75 -6.50 -7.09 -16.46
C TYR A 75 -5.99 -7.78 -17.72
N PRO A 76 -6.91 -8.39 -18.51
CA PRO A 76 -6.57 -8.92 -19.83
C PRO A 76 -5.96 -7.84 -20.72
N THR A 77 -5.06 -8.23 -21.61
CA THR A 77 -4.32 -7.31 -22.50
C THR A 77 -5.23 -6.33 -23.23
N ARG A 78 -6.41 -6.79 -23.64
CA ARG A 78 -7.40 -6.00 -24.40
C ARG A 78 -7.98 -4.82 -23.64
N ILE A 79 -8.19 -4.94 -22.31
CA ILE A 79 -8.82 -3.90 -21.46
C ILE A 79 -7.89 -3.36 -20.41
N ARG A 80 -6.60 -3.74 -20.42
CA ARG A 80 -5.62 -3.39 -19.38
C ARG A 80 -5.49 -1.88 -19.17
N ALA A 81 -5.39 -1.11 -20.25
CA ALA A 81 -5.28 0.34 -20.16
C ALA A 81 -6.51 0.97 -19.51
N THR A 82 -7.71 0.51 -19.86
CA THR A 82 -8.97 0.98 -19.29
C THR A 82 -9.10 0.56 -17.83
N GLY A 83 -8.80 -0.69 -17.50
CA GLY A 83 -8.87 -1.21 -16.13
C GLY A 83 -7.89 -0.52 -15.18
N THR A 84 -6.63 -0.36 -15.58
CA THR A 84 -5.63 0.38 -14.79
C THR A 84 -5.95 1.86 -14.67
N GLY A 85 -6.49 2.47 -15.73
CA GLY A 85 -6.97 3.86 -15.71
C GLY A 85 -8.12 4.06 -14.74
N PHE A 86 -9.08 3.14 -14.71
CA PHE A 86 -10.22 3.17 -13.78
C PHE A 86 -9.77 3.00 -12.33
N ALA A 87 -8.89 2.02 -12.05
CA ALA A 87 -8.31 1.83 -10.73
C ALA A 87 -7.55 3.08 -10.25
N SER A 88 -6.77 3.70 -11.13
CA SER A 88 -6.06 4.96 -10.84
C SER A 88 -7.02 6.12 -10.56
N ALA A 89 -8.13 6.21 -11.28
CA ALA A 89 -9.16 7.24 -11.06
C ALA A 89 -9.79 7.11 -9.68
N ILE A 90 -10.14 5.88 -9.25
CA ILE A 90 -10.65 5.62 -7.89
C ILE A 90 -9.61 6.03 -6.83
N GLY A 91 -8.34 5.68 -7.03
CA GLY A 91 -7.26 6.09 -6.13
C GLY A 91 -7.13 7.61 -6.00
N ARG A 92 -7.30 8.35 -7.09
CA ARG A 92 -7.28 9.83 -7.11
C ARG A 92 -8.47 10.43 -6.35
N VAL A 93 -9.66 9.84 -6.48
CA VAL A 93 -10.83 10.25 -5.68
C VAL A 93 -10.53 10.06 -4.19
N GLY A 94 -9.96 8.92 -3.80
CA GLY A 94 -9.50 8.69 -2.43
C GLY A 94 -8.48 9.74 -1.95
N SER A 95 -7.53 10.12 -2.80
CA SER A 95 -6.51 11.13 -2.45
C SER A 95 -7.08 12.54 -2.29
N LEU A 96 -8.19 12.85 -2.94
CA LEU A 96 -8.91 14.14 -2.75
C LEU A 96 -9.72 14.14 -1.46
N ILE A 97 -10.36 13.01 -1.13
CA ILE A 97 -11.18 12.85 0.07
C ILE A 97 -10.30 12.75 1.33
N GLY A 98 -9.13 12.14 1.22
CA GLY A 98 -8.21 11.90 2.33
C GLY A 98 -7.93 13.13 3.20
N PRO A 99 -7.43 14.24 2.65
CA PRO A 99 -7.16 15.47 3.42
C PRO A 99 -8.40 16.04 4.12
N TYR A 100 -9.57 15.92 3.50
CA TYR A 100 -10.83 16.37 4.09
C TYR A 100 -11.21 15.53 5.33
N VAL A 101 -11.11 14.20 5.21
CA VAL A 101 -11.36 13.28 6.33
C VAL A 101 -10.36 13.52 7.47
N ILE A 102 -9.08 13.72 7.13
CA ILE A 102 -8.03 14.04 8.12
C ILE A 102 -8.37 15.36 8.83
N GLY A 103 -8.82 16.40 8.11
CA GLY A 103 -9.21 17.67 8.67
C GLY A 103 -10.35 17.58 9.69
N ILE A 104 -11.27 16.63 9.52
CA ILE A 104 -12.38 16.38 10.47
C ILE A 104 -11.89 15.56 11.68
N ILE A 105 -11.05 14.57 11.46
CA ILE A 105 -10.64 13.62 12.52
C ILE A 105 -9.54 14.22 13.41
N LEU A 106 -8.63 14.98 12.82
CA LEU A 106 -7.48 15.54 13.56
C LEU A 106 -7.88 16.36 14.80
N PRO A 107 -8.89 17.27 14.75
CA PRO A 107 -9.32 18.04 15.92
C PRO A 107 -10.00 17.21 17.01
N THR A 108 -10.63 16.07 16.64
CA THR A 108 -11.43 15.24 17.56
C THR A 108 -10.66 14.08 18.14
N ALA A 109 -9.89 13.39 17.34
CA ALA A 109 -9.18 12.16 17.72
C ALA A 109 -7.64 12.34 17.75
N GLY A 110 -7.15 13.53 17.39
CA GLY A 110 -5.73 13.82 17.39
C GLY A 110 -4.93 13.04 16.33
N GLN A 111 -3.61 13.13 16.42
CA GLN A 111 -2.69 12.45 15.51
C GLN A 111 -2.87 10.92 15.54
N GLY A 112 -3.03 10.35 16.74
CA GLY A 112 -3.25 8.90 16.90
C GLY A 112 -4.48 8.38 16.16
N GLY A 113 -5.58 9.14 16.17
CA GLY A 113 -6.81 8.80 15.45
C GLY A 113 -6.64 8.79 13.95
N VAL A 114 -5.90 9.77 13.40
CA VAL A 114 -5.59 9.84 11.96
C VAL A 114 -4.77 8.63 11.51
N PHE A 115 -3.71 8.28 12.26
CA PHE A 115 -2.87 7.13 11.91
C PHE A 115 -3.56 5.80 12.17
N ALA A 116 -4.46 5.70 13.16
CA ALA A 116 -5.31 4.52 13.37
C ALA A 116 -6.28 4.31 12.19
N LEU A 117 -6.85 5.37 11.65
CA LEU A 117 -7.68 5.30 10.44
C LEU A 117 -6.85 4.79 9.24
N GLY A 118 -5.65 5.33 9.06
CA GLY A 118 -4.72 4.87 8.00
C GLY A 118 -4.36 3.40 8.16
N ALA A 119 -4.03 2.95 9.36
CA ALA A 119 -3.75 1.56 9.68
C ALA A 119 -4.95 0.65 9.37
N GLY A 120 -6.16 1.08 9.72
CA GLY A 120 -7.40 0.38 9.39
C GLY A 120 -7.62 0.26 7.89
N ALA A 121 -7.40 1.33 7.13
CA ALA A 121 -7.54 1.34 5.68
C ALA A 121 -6.52 0.39 5.01
N PHE A 122 -5.26 0.40 5.43
CA PHE A 122 -4.24 -0.52 4.91
C PHE A 122 -4.54 -1.99 5.26
N THR A 123 -5.07 -2.25 6.46
CA THR A 123 -5.49 -3.60 6.87
C THR A 123 -6.65 -4.10 6.01
N LEU A 124 -7.66 -3.26 5.76
CA LEU A 124 -8.76 -3.60 4.86
C LEU A 124 -8.28 -3.85 3.43
N ALA A 125 -7.36 -3.04 2.93
CA ALA A 125 -6.75 -3.24 1.62
C ALA A 125 -5.97 -4.56 1.55
N ALA A 126 -5.21 -4.92 2.60
CA ALA A 126 -4.50 -6.18 2.69
C ALA A 126 -5.45 -7.38 2.69
N LEU A 127 -6.54 -7.30 3.45
CA LEU A 127 -7.59 -8.33 3.46
C LEU A 127 -8.25 -8.47 2.10
N ALA A 128 -8.57 -7.36 1.43
CA ALA A 128 -9.13 -7.38 0.08
C ALA A 128 -8.17 -8.07 -0.91
N VAL A 129 -6.88 -7.77 -0.86
CA VAL A 129 -5.87 -8.41 -1.71
C VAL A 129 -5.75 -9.91 -1.40
N LEU A 130 -5.80 -10.30 -0.12
CA LEU A 130 -5.68 -11.70 0.28
C LEU A 130 -6.92 -12.54 -0.10
N ILE A 131 -8.11 -11.95 0.00
CA ILE A 131 -9.38 -12.66 -0.25
C ILE A 131 -9.73 -12.63 -1.74
N LEU A 132 -9.67 -11.45 -2.37
CA LEU A 132 -10.15 -11.21 -3.74
C LEU A 132 -9.03 -11.25 -4.78
N GLY A 133 -7.77 -11.05 -4.36
CA GLY A 133 -6.64 -11.01 -5.27
C GLY A 133 -6.27 -12.41 -5.77
N GLU A 134 -5.89 -12.50 -7.03
CA GLU A 134 -5.29 -13.70 -7.62
C GLU A 134 -3.76 -13.56 -7.67
N GLU A 135 -3.05 -14.67 -7.48
CA GLU A 135 -1.60 -14.69 -7.65
C GLU A 135 -1.27 -14.75 -9.14
N THR A 136 -0.55 -13.74 -9.62
CA THR A 136 -0.20 -13.61 -11.04
C THR A 136 1.20 -14.13 -11.37
N LYS A 137 1.96 -14.54 -10.35
CA LYS A 137 3.33 -15.04 -10.54
C LYS A 137 3.36 -16.27 -11.45
N GLY A 138 4.11 -16.17 -12.55
CA GLY A 138 4.36 -17.30 -13.45
C GLY A 138 3.15 -17.72 -14.30
N ARG A 139 2.05 -16.96 -14.29
CA ARG A 139 0.90 -17.21 -15.17
C ARG A 139 0.99 -16.33 -16.41
N THR A 140 0.65 -16.89 -17.57
CA THR A 140 0.46 -16.10 -18.78
C THR A 140 -0.81 -15.28 -18.62
N LEU A 141 -0.77 -14.02 -19.06
CA LEU A 141 -1.89 -13.08 -18.94
C LEU A 141 -3.19 -13.58 -19.58
N GLU A 142 -3.05 -14.44 -20.58
CA GLU A 142 -4.16 -15.09 -21.30
C GLU A 142 -4.81 -16.22 -20.49
N SER A 143 -4.10 -16.83 -19.55
CA SER A 143 -4.63 -17.92 -18.70
C SER A 143 -5.47 -17.42 -17.52
N ILE A 144 -5.41 -16.12 -17.21
CA ILE A 144 -6.14 -15.46 -16.12
C ILE A 144 -7.42 -14.80 -16.63
N SER A 145 -7.51 -14.54 -17.95
CA SER A 145 -8.67 -13.92 -18.58
C SER A 145 -9.63 -14.99 -19.09
N HIS A 146 -10.65 -15.28 -18.32
CA HIS A 146 -11.85 -15.99 -18.79
C HIS A 146 -12.89 -15.00 -19.27
#